data_5f86a5987aab64e6dfce738adccf3095
#
_entry.id   5f86a5987aab64e6dfce738adccf3095
#
_cell.length_a   1.000
_cell.length_b   1.000
_cell.length_c   1.000
_cell.angle_alpha   90.00
_cell.angle_beta   90.00
_cell.angle_gamma   90.00
#
_symmetry.space_group_name_H-M   'P 1'
#
loop_
_entity.id
_entity.type
_entity.pdbx_description
1 polymer ?
#
loop_
_entity_poly.entity_id
_entity_poly.type
_entity_poly.pdbx_seq_one_letter_code
_entity_poly.pdbx_strand_id
1 'polypeptide(L)'
;MDSKIDYNNYKADSLLNDAYFLESEQHPTPESIMFWDKLAQENKQLTKEIAIARNFLHILRHVPKPYLPQQKVDSIWKCISDQNRLEIQNKRKRRILYRTLAAVCFVVFLVSGWYLQNIYQTSECMEKSDIVAVKKPDVSTNQTLLILSEKKQIAIQGKESKLHYNQQGKLNVNSQTINQETENDKKKDTYNQLIVPAGKRSSITFSDGTRIWLSASSRVVYPVEFMKNKREIYVEGEAFLDVYHDKSRPFIVKTNKMDIQVLGTTFNVCAYEKENIQTVVLVTGKVEVKTNNNETKTLSPNNLLAYNDQQGISVHPVDVQEYIAWKDGFYQFKKERLEIITKKLSKYYGKTIITDKQLANITCSGKLDLKEELDDVLHTLIQTVPAQITESNEKIYINVKSK
;
A
#
# COMPACT_ATOMS: atom_id res chain seq x y z
N MET A 1 19.00 8.33 -59.04
CA MET A 1 18.67 6.94 -59.42
C MET A 1 17.41 7.02 -60.24
N ASP A 2 17.56 7.15 -61.58
CA ASP A 2 16.43 7.21 -62.48
C ASP A 2 15.82 5.81 -62.59
N SER A 3 14.61 5.66 -62.09
CA SER A 3 13.82 4.46 -62.35
C SER A 3 13.42 4.47 -63.82
N LYS A 4 14.08 3.65 -64.62
CA LYS A 4 13.67 3.44 -66.02
C LYS A 4 12.21 2.97 -65.97
N ILE A 5 11.32 3.82 -66.49
CA ILE A 5 9.90 3.48 -66.62
C ILE A 5 9.82 2.37 -67.67
N ASP A 6 9.23 1.24 -67.35
CA ASP A 6 8.99 0.12 -68.24
C ASP A 6 7.67 0.34 -69.01
N TYR A 7 7.76 0.76 -70.22
CA TYR A 7 6.61 1.04 -71.09
C TYR A 7 5.98 -0.21 -71.73
N ASN A 8 6.58 -1.40 -71.57
CA ASN A 8 6.15 -2.61 -72.30
C ASN A 8 4.70 -3.02 -72.05
N ASN A 9 4.12 -2.64 -70.90
CA ASN A 9 2.76 -2.99 -70.51
C ASN A 9 1.79 -1.78 -70.56
N TYR A 10 2.21 -0.63 -71.10
CA TYR A 10 1.38 0.55 -71.18
C TYR A 10 0.26 0.37 -72.21
N LYS A 11 -0.95 0.76 -71.82
CA LYS A 11 -2.11 0.90 -72.69
C LYS A 11 -2.24 2.33 -73.21
N ALA A 12 -3.11 2.57 -74.22
CA ALA A 12 -3.32 3.91 -74.77
C ALA A 12 -3.75 4.95 -73.68
N ASP A 13 -4.57 4.58 -72.73
CA ASP A 13 -4.98 5.46 -71.58
C ASP A 13 -3.81 5.82 -70.67
N SER A 14 -2.89 4.88 -70.46
CA SER A 14 -1.69 5.14 -69.66
C SER A 14 -0.72 6.06 -70.35
N LEU A 15 -0.56 5.89 -71.70
CA LEU A 15 0.25 6.77 -72.54
C LEU A 15 -0.33 8.19 -72.58
N LEU A 16 -1.65 8.34 -72.66
CA LEU A 16 -2.33 9.64 -72.65
C LEU A 16 -2.23 10.38 -71.32
N ASN A 17 -1.83 9.70 -70.26
CA ASN A 17 -1.56 10.27 -68.90
C ASN A 17 -0.05 10.39 -68.62
N ASP A 18 0.83 9.91 -69.51
CA ASP A 18 2.26 10.00 -69.37
C ASP A 18 2.79 11.34 -69.84
N ALA A 19 3.45 12.09 -68.97
CA ALA A 19 3.93 13.44 -69.26
C ALA A 19 4.98 13.43 -70.39
N TYR A 20 5.87 12.43 -70.44
CA TYR A 20 6.91 12.34 -71.45
C TYR A 20 6.35 11.98 -72.81
N PHE A 21 5.36 11.08 -72.90
CA PHE A 21 4.63 10.78 -74.11
C PHE A 21 3.89 11.99 -74.68
N LEU A 22 3.15 12.70 -73.83
CA LEU A 22 2.39 13.89 -74.22
C LEU A 22 3.31 15.02 -74.72
N GLU A 23 4.43 15.24 -74.01
CA GLU A 23 5.41 16.26 -74.44
C GLU A 23 6.08 15.89 -75.76
N SER A 24 6.46 14.62 -75.96
CA SER A 24 7.06 14.13 -77.16
C SER A 24 6.11 14.22 -78.36
N GLU A 25 4.81 14.10 -78.16
CA GLU A 25 3.80 14.25 -79.25
C GLU A 25 3.42 15.72 -79.51
N GLN A 26 3.59 16.62 -78.57
CA GLN A 26 3.34 18.05 -78.67
C GLN A 26 4.54 18.78 -79.30
N HIS A 27 5.74 18.42 -78.86
CA HIS A 27 7.02 19.03 -79.27
C HIS A 27 8.03 17.93 -79.62
N PRO A 28 7.87 17.26 -80.76
CA PRO A 28 8.71 16.12 -81.13
C PRO A 28 10.18 16.54 -81.38
N THR A 29 11.08 15.87 -80.67
CA THR A 29 12.52 16.00 -80.84
C THR A 29 13.06 14.75 -81.58
N PRO A 30 14.20 14.83 -82.25
CA PRO A 30 14.77 13.65 -82.86
C PRO A 30 15.00 12.48 -81.94
N GLU A 31 15.36 12.80 -80.67
CA GLU A 31 15.60 11.80 -79.64
C GLU A 31 14.31 11.13 -79.15
N SER A 32 13.22 11.90 -78.94
CA SER A 32 11.93 11.35 -78.52
C SER A 32 11.29 10.49 -79.63
N ILE A 33 11.42 10.88 -80.91
CA ILE A 33 10.95 10.09 -82.04
C ILE A 33 11.67 8.75 -82.10
N MET A 34 13.01 8.76 -82.04
CA MET A 34 13.80 7.53 -82.02
C MET A 34 13.48 6.62 -80.84
N PHE A 35 13.22 7.20 -79.71
CA PHE A 35 12.84 6.47 -78.47
C PHE A 35 11.52 5.70 -78.63
N TRP A 36 10.47 6.39 -79.11
CA TRP A 36 9.16 5.75 -79.27
C TRP A 36 9.12 4.79 -80.45
N ASP A 37 9.86 5.07 -81.53
CA ASP A 37 9.98 4.18 -82.67
C ASP A 37 10.74 2.89 -82.35
N LYS A 38 11.77 2.98 -81.53
CA LYS A 38 12.50 1.81 -81.01
C LYS A 38 11.61 0.92 -80.19
N LEU A 39 10.90 1.51 -79.21
CA LEU A 39 9.96 0.78 -78.34
C LEU A 39 8.83 0.14 -79.16
N ALA A 40 8.31 0.84 -80.18
CA ALA A 40 7.31 0.30 -81.05
C ALA A 40 7.84 -0.88 -81.92
N GLN A 41 9.09 -0.88 -82.32
CA GLN A 41 9.68 -2.01 -83.05
C GLN A 41 9.90 -3.26 -82.19
N GLU A 42 10.21 -3.05 -80.87
CA GLU A 42 10.49 -4.14 -79.95
C GLU A 42 9.20 -4.82 -79.46
N ASN A 43 8.03 -4.13 -79.40
CA ASN A 43 6.79 -4.65 -78.91
C ASN A 43 5.56 -4.34 -79.79
N LYS A 44 5.11 -5.36 -80.54
CA LYS A 44 3.92 -5.27 -81.40
C LYS A 44 2.62 -4.83 -80.72
N GLN A 45 2.45 -5.15 -79.46
CA GLN A 45 1.27 -4.73 -78.68
C GLN A 45 1.36 -3.23 -78.34
N LEU A 46 2.51 -2.76 -77.89
CA LEU A 46 2.75 -1.36 -77.59
C LEU A 46 2.63 -0.47 -78.86
N THR A 47 3.04 -0.98 -80.03
CA THR A 47 2.84 -0.29 -81.30
C THR A 47 1.38 0.09 -81.53
N LYS A 48 0.46 -0.82 -81.30
CA LYS A 48 -0.97 -0.57 -81.45
C LYS A 48 -1.47 0.47 -80.44
N GLU A 49 -1.05 0.39 -79.21
CA GLU A 49 -1.46 1.31 -78.11
C GLU A 49 -0.93 2.75 -78.40
N ILE A 50 0.31 2.89 -78.86
CA ILE A 50 0.88 4.18 -79.32
C ILE A 50 0.08 4.77 -80.45
N ALA A 51 -0.28 3.94 -81.50
CA ALA A 51 -1.08 4.40 -82.63
C ALA A 51 -2.50 4.88 -82.16
N ILE A 52 -3.13 4.18 -81.23
CA ILE A 52 -4.42 4.58 -80.67
C ILE A 52 -4.29 5.91 -79.94
N ALA A 53 -3.27 6.07 -79.11
CA ALA A 53 -3.02 7.29 -78.35
C ALA A 53 -2.74 8.50 -79.24
N ARG A 54 -1.93 8.32 -80.29
CA ARG A 54 -1.64 9.34 -81.30
C ARG A 54 -2.89 9.76 -82.06
N ASN A 55 -3.72 8.79 -82.49
CA ASN A 55 -4.97 9.05 -83.18
C ASN A 55 -5.97 9.84 -82.27
N PHE A 56 -6.02 9.50 -80.99
CA PHE A 56 -6.84 10.22 -80.02
C PHE A 56 -6.39 11.67 -79.81
N LEU A 57 -5.09 11.92 -79.76
CA LEU A 57 -4.51 13.26 -79.64
C LEU A 57 -4.73 14.08 -80.93
N HIS A 58 -4.66 13.42 -82.10
CA HIS A 58 -4.97 14.05 -83.39
C HIS A 58 -6.43 14.49 -83.50
N ILE A 59 -7.38 13.68 -83.08
CA ILE A 59 -8.81 14.01 -82.98
C ILE A 59 -9.05 15.21 -82.06
N LEU A 60 -8.43 15.21 -80.92
CA LEU A 60 -8.57 16.31 -79.91
C LEU A 60 -8.03 17.65 -80.44
N ARG A 61 -6.99 17.64 -81.26
CA ARG A 61 -6.45 18.87 -81.91
C ARG A 61 -7.40 19.50 -82.94
N HIS A 62 -8.33 18.74 -83.47
CA HIS A 62 -9.25 19.21 -84.56
C HIS A 62 -10.70 19.47 -84.02
N VAL A 63 -10.95 19.23 -82.71
CA VAL A 63 -12.21 19.59 -82.08
C VAL A 63 -12.26 21.11 -81.90
N PRO A 64 -13.19 21.83 -82.49
CA PRO A 64 -13.36 23.28 -82.26
C PRO A 64 -13.60 23.53 -80.79
N LYS A 65 -12.77 24.39 -80.16
CA LYS A 65 -12.90 24.78 -78.80
C LYS A 65 -14.32 25.37 -78.59
N PRO A 66 -15.20 24.81 -77.71
CA PRO A 66 -16.50 25.36 -77.47
C PRO A 66 -16.31 26.74 -76.79
N TYR A 67 -16.86 27.78 -77.45
CA TYR A 67 -16.88 29.14 -76.94
C TYR A 67 -17.84 29.15 -75.72
N LEU A 68 -17.37 29.23 -74.55
CA LEU A 68 -18.15 29.43 -73.37
C LEU A 68 -18.39 30.92 -73.17
N PRO A 69 -19.68 31.41 -73.11
CA PRO A 69 -19.94 32.81 -72.84
C PRO A 69 -19.36 33.20 -71.47
N GLN A 70 -18.75 34.41 -71.44
CA GLN A 70 -18.04 34.92 -70.27
C GLN A 70 -18.89 34.82 -68.96
N GLN A 71 -20.21 35.09 -69.06
CA GLN A 71 -21.16 34.97 -67.97
C GLN A 71 -21.27 33.54 -67.36
N LYS A 72 -21.10 32.49 -68.18
CA LYS A 72 -21.06 31.11 -67.69
C LYS A 72 -19.75 30.79 -67.01
N VAL A 73 -18.62 31.32 -67.52
CA VAL A 73 -17.31 31.18 -66.89
C VAL A 73 -17.33 31.84 -65.51
N ASP A 74 -17.84 33.04 -65.38
CA ASP A 74 -17.93 33.75 -64.12
C ASP A 74 -18.86 33.04 -63.09
N SER A 75 -19.98 32.47 -63.56
CA SER A 75 -20.88 31.70 -62.68
C SER A 75 -20.22 30.43 -62.16
N ILE A 76 -19.41 29.70 -62.99
CA ILE A 76 -18.65 28.54 -62.60
C ILE A 76 -17.54 28.93 -61.58
N TRP A 77 -16.82 30.01 -61.87
CA TRP A 77 -15.80 30.51 -60.94
C TRP A 77 -16.38 30.92 -59.60
N LYS A 78 -17.55 31.55 -59.59
CA LYS A 78 -18.27 31.91 -58.37
C LYS A 78 -18.65 30.66 -57.57
N CYS A 79 -19.22 29.66 -58.23
CA CYS A 79 -19.60 28.40 -57.59
C CYS A 79 -18.38 27.67 -56.97
N ILE A 80 -17.23 27.59 -57.71
CA ILE A 80 -16.00 26.98 -57.22
C ILE A 80 -15.42 27.77 -56.03
N SER A 81 -15.43 29.11 -56.12
CA SER A 81 -14.91 29.94 -55.04
C SER A 81 -15.73 29.83 -53.76
N ASP A 82 -17.07 29.75 -53.88
CA ASP A 82 -17.98 29.60 -52.75
C ASP A 82 -17.83 28.21 -52.12
N GLN A 83 -17.72 27.15 -52.91
CA GLN A 83 -17.43 25.80 -52.35
C GLN A 83 -16.07 25.74 -51.65
N ASN A 84 -15.01 26.29 -52.24
CA ASN A 84 -13.71 26.37 -51.60
C ASN A 84 -13.73 27.16 -50.31
N ARG A 85 -14.47 28.25 -50.27
CA ARG A 85 -14.67 29.09 -49.07
C ARG A 85 -15.34 28.33 -47.92
N LEU A 86 -16.37 27.54 -48.25
CA LEU A 86 -17.05 26.65 -47.29
C LEU A 86 -16.17 25.54 -46.75
N GLU A 87 -15.37 24.91 -47.66
CA GLU A 87 -14.40 23.87 -47.24
C GLU A 87 -13.31 24.43 -46.32
N ILE A 88 -12.76 25.61 -46.64
CA ILE A 88 -11.76 26.25 -45.82
C ILE A 88 -12.33 26.62 -44.44
N GLN A 89 -13.54 27.13 -44.38
CA GLN A 89 -14.22 27.45 -43.12
C GLN A 89 -14.48 26.21 -42.29
N ASN A 90 -14.92 25.10 -42.90
CA ASN A 90 -15.14 23.83 -42.22
C ASN A 90 -13.84 23.19 -41.73
N LYS A 91 -12.77 23.27 -42.51
CA LYS A 91 -11.42 22.83 -42.07
C LYS A 91 -10.87 23.68 -40.92
N ARG A 92 -11.11 25.01 -40.92
CA ARG A 92 -10.77 25.89 -39.81
C ARG A 92 -11.56 25.56 -38.53
N LYS A 93 -12.89 25.39 -38.64
CA LYS A 93 -13.76 25.00 -37.48
C LYS A 93 -13.32 23.66 -36.90
N ARG A 94 -13.06 22.65 -37.73
CA ARG A 94 -12.55 21.34 -37.27
C ARG A 94 -11.19 21.45 -36.59
N ARG A 95 -10.25 22.24 -37.12
CA ARG A 95 -8.92 22.46 -36.49
C ARG A 95 -9.05 23.17 -35.12
N ILE A 96 -9.95 24.14 -34.99
CA ILE A 96 -10.22 24.80 -33.69
C ILE A 96 -10.84 23.81 -32.74
N LEU A 97 -11.83 23.02 -33.18
CA LEU A 97 -12.48 22.00 -32.36
C LEU A 97 -11.46 20.94 -31.83
N TYR A 98 -10.57 20.44 -32.69
CA TYR A 98 -9.53 19.50 -32.24
C TYR A 98 -8.52 20.14 -31.28
N ARG A 99 -8.16 21.41 -31.48
CA ARG A 99 -7.29 22.13 -30.54
C ARG A 99 -7.94 22.37 -29.18
N THR A 100 -9.22 22.70 -29.15
CA THR A 100 -9.95 22.85 -27.88
C THR A 100 -10.16 21.51 -27.18
N LEU A 101 -10.49 20.44 -27.92
CA LEU A 101 -10.56 19.09 -27.35
C LEU A 101 -9.22 18.63 -26.77
N ALA A 102 -8.12 18.84 -27.50
CA ALA A 102 -6.78 18.50 -27.03
C ALA A 102 -6.40 19.30 -25.78
N ALA A 103 -6.76 20.59 -25.71
CA ALA A 103 -6.53 21.42 -24.52
C ALA A 103 -7.32 20.91 -23.30
N VAL A 104 -8.61 20.54 -23.50
CA VAL A 104 -9.45 19.97 -22.42
C VAL A 104 -8.86 18.62 -21.94
N CYS A 105 -8.47 17.72 -22.87
CA CYS A 105 -7.86 16.46 -22.48
C CYS A 105 -6.54 16.68 -21.73
N PHE A 106 -5.75 17.67 -22.12
CA PHE A 106 -4.49 18.00 -21.43
C PHE A 106 -4.75 18.54 -20.02
N VAL A 107 -5.76 19.40 -19.84
CA VAL A 107 -6.15 19.89 -18.50
C VAL A 107 -6.67 18.73 -17.62
N VAL A 108 -7.51 17.84 -18.17
CA VAL A 108 -7.98 16.66 -17.45
C VAL A 108 -6.81 15.75 -17.05
N PHE A 109 -5.84 15.57 -17.94
CA PHE A 109 -4.63 14.80 -17.64
C PHE A 109 -3.78 15.43 -16.54
N LEU A 110 -3.61 16.76 -16.56
CA LEU A 110 -2.90 17.48 -15.50
C LEU A 110 -3.63 17.42 -14.15
N VAL A 111 -4.96 17.60 -14.16
CA VAL A 111 -5.78 17.50 -12.95
C VAL A 111 -5.79 16.08 -12.39
N SER A 112 -5.92 15.07 -13.25
CA SER A 112 -5.85 13.66 -12.82
C SER A 112 -4.44 13.30 -12.33
N GLY A 113 -3.39 13.78 -12.98
CA GLY A 113 -2.00 13.61 -12.54
C GLY A 113 -1.75 14.28 -11.18
N TRP A 114 -2.20 15.52 -11.01
CA TRP A 114 -2.13 16.23 -9.73
C TRP A 114 -2.96 15.53 -8.64
N TYR A 115 -4.17 15.05 -8.97
CA TYR A 115 -5.02 14.30 -8.05
C TYR A 115 -4.40 12.95 -7.65
N LEU A 116 -3.84 12.21 -8.61
CA LEU A 116 -3.08 10.98 -8.33
C LEU A 116 -1.82 11.28 -7.51
N GLN A 117 -1.06 12.30 -7.86
CA GLN A 117 0.12 12.70 -7.10
C GLN A 117 -0.23 13.10 -5.66
N ASN A 118 -1.37 13.79 -5.47
CA ASN A 118 -1.87 14.14 -4.13
C ASN A 118 -2.32 12.91 -3.33
N ILE A 119 -2.90 11.89 -3.99
CA ILE A 119 -3.21 10.60 -3.38
C ILE A 119 -1.92 9.82 -3.04
N TYR A 120 -0.93 9.83 -3.92
CA TYR A 120 0.35 9.14 -3.68
C TYR A 120 1.23 9.89 -2.66
N GLN A 121 1.23 11.22 -2.63
CA GLN A 121 1.97 11.98 -1.61
C GLN A 121 1.38 11.84 -0.20
N THR A 122 0.09 11.56 -0.05
CA THR A 122 -0.48 11.19 1.27
C THR A 122 -0.01 9.82 1.75
N SER A 123 0.68 9.04 0.94
CA SER A 123 1.17 7.69 1.28
C SER A 123 2.66 7.63 1.66
N GLU A 124 3.45 8.69 1.49
CA GLU A 124 4.92 8.60 1.60
C GLU A 124 5.58 9.51 2.65
N CYS A 125 4.87 10.32 3.37
CA CYS A 125 5.43 10.90 4.59
C CYS A 125 5.07 9.98 5.76
N MET A 126 5.96 9.05 6.14
CA MET A 126 6.05 8.58 7.52
C MET A 126 6.47 9.82 8.36
N GLU A 127 5.55 10.76 8.56
CA GLU A 127 5.66 11.63 9.71
C GLU A 127 5.86 10.71 10.91
N LYS A 128 7.01 10.85 11.60
CA LYS A 128 7.16 10.26 12.93
C LYS A 128 5.95 10.74 13.69
N SER A 129 4.97 9.87 13.86
CA SER A 129 3.73 10.28 14.51
C SER A 129 4.12 10.73 15.91
N ASP A 130 3.61 11.88 16.33
CA ASP A 130 3.90 12.46 17.64
C ASP A 130 3.64 11.47 18.79
N ILE A 131 2.80 10.47 18.55
CA ILE A 131 2.50 9.39 19.50
C ILE A 131 3.73 8.56 19.88
N VAL A 132 4.68 8.35 18.95
CA VAL A 132 5.94 7.61 19.21
C VAL A 132 6.90 8.46 20.04
N ALA A 133 6.83 9.78 19.89
CA ALA A 133 7.67 10.74 20.60
C ALA A 133 7.27 10.96 22.05
N VAL A 134 6.11 10.45 22.50
CA VAL A 134 5.65 10.57 23.88
C VAL A 134 6.60 9.83 24.81
N LYS A 135 7.35 10.60 25.62
CA LYS A 135 8.36 10.06 26.52
C LYS A 135 7.77 9.08 27.53
N LYS A 136 8.48 7.98 27.75
CA LYS A 136 8.22 7.09 28.88
C LYS A 136 8.55 7.86 30.17
N PRO A 137 7.63 7.97 31.12
CA PRO A 137 7.95 8.60 32.40
C PRO A 137 8.95 7.74 33.17
N ASP A 138 9.89 8.39 33.83
CA ASP A 138 10.86 7.75 34.70
C ASP A 138 10.19 7.46 36.05
N VAL A 139 9.24 6.51 36.03
CA VAL A 139 8.50 6.11 37.22
C VAL A 139 8.63 4.60 37.40
N SER A 140 9.43 4.21 38.37
CA SER A 140 9.43 2.84 38.90
C SER A 140 8.24 2.67 39.83
N THR A 141 7.16 2.06 39.36
CA THR A 141 5.97 1.80 40.19
C THR A 141 5.57 0.33 40.12
N ASN A 142 5.15 -0.20 41.24
CA ASN A 142 4.55 -1.53 41.34
C ASN A 142 3.04 -1.49 41.08
N GLN A 143 2.49 -0.35 40.71
CA GLN A 143 1.07 -0.17 40.43
C GLN A 143 0.86 0.18 38.94
N THR A 144 -0.26 -0.25 38.40
CA THR A 144 -0.67 0.18 37.06
C THR A 144 -0.88 1.70 37.07
N LEU A 145 -0.25 2.41 36.15
CA LEU A 145 -0.26 3.86 36.12
C LEU A 145 -0.97 4.36 34.85
N LEU A 146 -2.02 5.11 35.03
CA LEU A 146 -2.69 5.84 33.98
C LEU A 146 -2.24 7.31 34.03
N ILE A 147 -1.66 7.80 32.95
CA ILE A 147 -1.25 9.20 32.78
C ILE A 147 -2.18 9.83 31.75
N LEU A 148 -2.95 10.80 32.19
CA LEU A 148 -3.83 11.56 31.33
C LEU A 148 -3.04 12.68 30.60
N SER A 149 -3.59 13.19 29.53
CA SER A 149 -3.00 14.25 28.70
C SER A 149 -2.57 15.49 29.49
N GLU A 150 -3.25 15.80 30.56
CA GLU A 150 -2.97 16.92 31.50
C GLU A 150 -1.85 16.61 32.52
N LYS A 151 -1.09 15.53 32.29
CA LYS A 151 -0.06 15.02 33.21
C LYS A 151 -0.60 14.52 34.56
N LYS A 152 -1.90 14.42 34.73
CA LYS A 152 -2.53 13.82 35.91
C LYS A 152 -2.24 12.32 35.93
N GLN A 153 -1.61 11.86 36.99
CA GLN A 153 -1.25 10.46 37.19
C GLN A 153 -2.25 9.80 38.11
N ILE A 154 -2.75 8.63 37.70
CA ILE A 154 -3.71 7.84 38.48
C ILE A 154 -3.11 6.46 38.68
N ALA A 155 -2.77 6.13 39.91
CA ALA A 155 -2.30 4.81 40.31
C ALA A 155 -3.49 3.87 40.50
N ILE A 156 -3.51 2.74 39.78
CA ILE A 156 -4.60 1.77 39.84
C ILE A 156 -4.13 0.54 40.58
N GLN A 157 -4.84 0.21 41.64
CA GLN A 157 -4.55 -0.94 42.51
C GLN A 157 -5.06 -2.25 41.89
N GLY A 158 -4.49 -3.39 42.37
CA GLY A 158 -4.88 -4.74 41.93
C GLY A 158 -3.94 -5.34 40.86
N LYS A 159 -4.05 -6.67 40.67
CA LYS A 159 -3.32 -7.41 39.64
C LYS A 159 -3.92 -7.20 38.24
N GLU A 160 -5.22 -6.90 38.17
CA GLU A 160 -5.94 -6.60 36.93
C GLU A 160 -6.62 -5.24 37.03
N SER A 161 -6.61 -4.48 35.95
CA SER A 161 -7.33 -3.20 35.87
C SER A 161 -8.11 -3.12 34.56
N LYS A 162 -9.30 -2.50 34.60
CA LYS A 162 -10.21 -2.35 33.47
C LYS A 162 -10.51 -0.87 33.25
N LEU A 163 -10.18 -0.37 32.08
CA LEU A 163 -10.49 0.98 31.64
C LEU A 163 -11.60 0.89 30.58
N HIS A 164 -12.60 1.74 30.70
CA HIS A 164 -13.72 1.78 29.75
C HIS A 164 -14.05 3.22 29.40
N TYR A 165 -13.94 3.54 28.11
CA TYR A 165 -14.42 4.79 27.54
C TYR A 165 -15.83 4.59 27.02
N ASN A 166 -16.79 5.36 27.55
CA ASN A 166 -18.14 5.33 27.01
C ASN A 166 -18.23 6.12 25.67
N GLN A 167 -19.40 6.10 25.02
CA GLN A 167 -19.63 6.80 23.77
C GLN A 167 -19.47 8.34 23.86
N GLN A 168 -19.55 8.90 25.06
CA GLN A 168 -19.36 10.33 25.34
C GLN A 168 -17.89 10.65 25.72
N GLY A 169 -16.97 9.70 25.60
CA GLY A 169 -15.55 9.89 25.95
C GLY A 169 -15.25 9.90 27.45
N LYS A 170 -16.24 9.63 28.34
CA LYS A 170 -15.97 9.54 29.76
C LYS A 170 -15.26 8.25 30.11
N LEU A 171 -14.23 8.37 30.94
CA LEU A 171 -13.39 7.25 31.37
C LEU A 171 -13.91 6.67 32.73
N ASN A 172 -14.11 5.36 32.75
CA ASN A 172 -14.34 4.58 33.95
C ASN A 172 -13.12 3.67 34.19
N VAL A 173 -12.60 3.67 35.40
CA VAL A 173 -11.49 2.79 35.84
C VAL A 173 -12.00 1.93 36.98
N ASN A 174 -12.01 0.61 36.85
CA ASN A 174 -12.51 -0.34 37.84
C ASN A 174 -13.87 0.10 38.45
N SER A 175 -14.82 0.55 37.62
CA SER A 175 -16.14 1.04 38.01
C SER A 175 -16.20 2.43 38.68
N GLN A 176 -15.09 3.14 38.80
CA GLN A 176 -15.05 4.53 39.23
C GLN A 176 -14.97 5.47 38.02
N THR A 177 -15.88 6.44 37.94
CA THR A 177 -15.87 7.44 36.88
C THR A 177 -14.79 8.49 37.13
N ILE A 178 -13.92 8.70 36.18
CA ILE A 178 -12.89 9.74 36.23
C ILE A 178 -13.32 10.86 35.31
N ASN A 179 -13.56 12.05 35.88
CA ASN A 179 -13.82 13.24 35.08
C ASN A 179 -12.49 13.71 34.49
N GLN A 180 -12.40 13.65 33.13
CA GLN A 180 -11.39 14.36 32.38
C GLN A 180 -11.97 15.77 32.18
N GLU A 181 -11.40 16.77 32.79
CA GLU A 181 -11.73 18.16 32.47
C GLU A 181 -11.11 18.45 31.11
N THR A 182 -11.94 18.50 30.09
CA THR A 182 -11.56 19.01 28.78
C THR A 182 -11.49 20.53 28.91
N GLU A 183 -10.35 21.06 29.33
CA GLU A 183 -10.10 22.50 29.13
C GLU A 183 -10.13 22.76 27.62
N ASN A 184 -10.92 23.76 27.25
CA ASN A 184 -11.21 24.23 25.89
C ASN A 184 -9.97 24.85 25.19
N ASP A 185 -8.79 24.31 25.34
CA ASP A 185 -7.61 24.78 24.68
C ASP A 185 -7.20 23.86 23.51
N LYS A 186 -7.20 24.44 22.34
CA LYS A 186 -6.95 23.94 21.00
C LYS A 186 -5.56 23.28 20.83
N LYS A 187 -5.24 22.24 21.60
CA LYS A 187 -4.07 21.38 21.29
C LYS A 187 -4.56 20.04 20.76
N LYS A 188 -4.40 19.87 19.47
CA LYS A 188 -4.85 18.73 18.67
C LYS A 188 -4.20 17.39 19.03
N ASP A 189 -3.17 17.35 19.90
CA ASP A 189 -2.33 16.17 20.11
C ASP A 189 -2.12 15.90 21.60
N THR A 190 -3.22 15.53 22.27
CA THR A 190 -3.17 15.10 23.67
C THR A 190 -3.25 13.58 23.75
N TYR A 191 -2.25 12.97 24.37
CA TYR A 191 -2.15 11.52 24.50
C TYR A 191 -2.27 11.08 25.96
N ASN A 192 -3.00 9.99 26.18
CA ASN A 192 -3.00 9.24 27.41
C ASN A 192 -1.98 8.10 27.34
N GLN A 193 -1.45 7.68 28.47
CA GLN A 193 -0.57 6.53 28.60
C GLN A 193 -1.07 5.59 29.67
N LEU A 194 -1.11 4.30 29.38
CA LEU A 194 -1.32 3.25 30.38
C LEU A 194 -0.05 2.41 30.49
N ILE A 195 0.51 2.36 31.68
CA ILE A 195 1.72 1.61 32.01
C ILE A 195 1.34 0.48 32.93
N VAL A 196 1.63 -0.74 32.50
CA VAL A 196 1.36 -1.96 33.26
C VAL A 196 2.68 -2.51 33.79
N PRO A 197 2.93 -2.53 35.09
CA PRO A 197 4.18 -3.06 35.63
C PRO A 197 4.22 -4.59 35.58
N ALA A 198 5.32 -5.16 35.97
CA ALA A 198 5.48 -6.60 36.13
C ALA A 198 4.43 -7.20 37.06
N GLY A 199 3.99 -8.43 36.78
CA GLY A 199 3.00 -9.17 37.58
C GLY A 199 1.57 -8.64 37.47
N LYS A 200 1.29 -7.70 36.58
CA LYS A 200 -0.05 -7.12 36.40
C LYS A 200 -0.52 -7.18 34.94
N ARG A 201 -1.82 -7.00 34.75
CA ARG A 201 -2.49 -6.94 33.44
C ARG A 201 -3.54 -5.83 33.48
N SER A 202 -3.80 -5.28 32.30
CA SER A 202 -4.83 -4.25 32.15
C SER A 202 -5.62 -4.45 30.87
N SER A 203 -6.84 -3.94 30.82
CA SER A 203 -7.61 -3.87 29.60
C SER A 203 -8.19 -2.49 29.38
N ILE A 204 -8.31 -2.08 28.11
CA ILE A 204 -8.95 -0.84 27.68
C ILE A 204 -10.05 -1.20 26.69
N THR A 205 -11.24 -0.67 26.90
CA THR A 205 -12.31 -0.65 25.90
C THR A 205 -12.50 0.79 25.46
N PHE A 206 -12.31 1.04 24.16
CA PHE A 206 -12.50 2.35 23.56
C PHE A 206 -13.97 2.60 23.19
N SER A 207 -14.31 3.85 22.98
CA SER A 207 -15.66 4.29 22.62
C SER A 207 -16.17 3.73 21.28
N ASP A 208 -15.27 3.32 20.38
CA ASP A 208 -15.59 2.66 19.11
C ASP A 208 -15.86 1.15 19.24
N GLY A 209 -15.71 0.58 20.44
CA GLY A 209 -15.87 -0.83 20.75
C GLY A 209 -14.57 -1.65 20.62
N THR A 210 -13.46 -1.06 20.18
CA THR A 210 -12.15 -1.72 20.17
C THR A 210 -11.69 -2.05 21.58
N ARG A 211 -11.18 -3.27 21.79
CA ARG A 211 -10.67 -3.74 23.09
C ARG A 211 -9.21 -4.10 22.98
N ILE A 212 -8.45 -3.70 23.99
CA ILE A 212 -7.02 -4.00 24.10
C ILE A 212 -6.76 -4.59 25.48
N TRP A 213 -6.03 -5.69 25.53
CA TRP A 213 -5.44 -6.24 26.74
C TRP A 213 -3.95 -6.01 26.73
N LEU A 214 -3.39 -5.59 27.83
CA LEU A 214 -1.96 -5.35 28.01
C LEU A 214 -1.40 -6.34 29.02
N SER A 215 -0.33 -7.02 28.63
CA SER A 215 0.43 -7.92 29.48
C SER A 215 1.33 -7.16 30.45
N ALA A 216 1.98 -7.87 31.34
CA ALA A 216 2.96 -7.31 32.27
C ALA A 216 4.12 -6.61 31.53
N SER A 217 4.69 -5.59 32.18
CA SER A 217 5.82 -4.80 31.64
C SER A 217 5.50 -4.15 30.27
N SER A 218 4.25 -3.75 30.06
CA SER A 218 3.77 -3.18 28.79
C SER A 218 3.28 -1.75 28.98
N ARG A 219 3.32 -1.00 27.88
CA ARG A 219 2.86 0.39 27.82
C ARG A 219 2.07 0.60 26.53
N VAL A 220 0.97 1.32 26.62
CA VAL A 220 0.25 1.83 25.46
C VAL A 220 0.10 3.34 25.56
N VAL A 221 0.30 4.02 24.43
CA VAL A 221 0.02 5.44 24.23
C VAL A 221 -1.12 5.55 23.23
N TYR A 222 -2.12 6.34 23.53
CA TYR A 222 -3.28 6.52 22.68
C TYR A 222 -3.85 7.94 22.80
N PRO A 223 -4.44 8.51 21.73
CA PRO A 223 -5.03 9.83 21.81
C PRO A 223 -6.30 9.83 22.67
N VAL A 224 -6.64 10.97 23.22
CA VAL A 224 -7.93 11.17 23.94
C VAL A 224 -9.10 10.90 23.01
N GLU A 225 -8.99 11.32 21.76
CA GLU A 225 -9.96 11.07 20.69
C GLU A 225 -9.24 10.65 19.42
N PHE A 226 -9.70 9.59 18.76
CA PHE A 226 -9.15 9.16 17.49
C PHE A 226 -9.47 10.14 16.37
N MET A 227 -8.56 10.30 15.42
CA MET A 227 -8.74 11.13 14.25
C MET A 227 -9.89 10.62 13.36
N LYS A 228 -10.46 11.51 12.53
CA LYS A 228 -11.56 11.18 11.63
C LYS A 228 -11.18 10.20 10.52
N ASN A 229 -9.90 10.12 10.16
CA ASN A 229 -9.40 9.32 9.05
C ASN A 229 -8.58 8.10 9.47
N LYS A 230 -8.13 8.02 10.73
CA LYS A 230 -7.35 6.88 11.27
C LYS A 230 -7.50 6.75 12.78
N ARG A 231 -7.26 5.53 13.28
CA ARG A 231 -7.17 5.22 14.72
C ARG A 231 -5.74 4.73 14.96
N GLU A 232 -4.96 5.46 15.73
CA GLU A 232 -3.54 5.18 15.92
C GLU A 232 -3.21 5.07 17.39
N ILE A 233 -2.44 4.04 17.76
CA ILE A 233 -1.88 3.82 19.10
C ILE A 233 -0.41 3.43 18.98
N TYR A 234 0.36 3.63 20.04
CA TYR A 234 1.71 3.11 20.18
C TYR A 234 1.76 2.05 21.28
N VAL A 235 2.38 0.91 21.00
CA VAL A 235 2.52 -0.21 21.95
C VAL A 235 3.99 -0.54 22.15
N GLU A 236 4.38 -0.65 23.42
CA GLU A 236 5.64 -1.20 23.91
C GLU A 236 5.30 -2.36 24.86
N GLY A 237 5.87 -3.54 24.62
CA GLY A 237 5.52 -4.74 25.39
C GLY A 237 4.58 -5.67 24.63
N GLU A 238 3.67 -6.33 25.34
CA GLU A 238 2.74 -7.28 24.72
C GLU A 238 1.29 -6.82 24.88
N ALA A 239 0.57 -6.83 23.75
CA ALA A 239 -0.83 -6.45 23.66
C ALA A 239 -1.62 -7.43 22.80
N PHE A 240 -2.80 -7.82 23.28
CA PHE A 240 -3.81 -8.50 22.47
C PHE A 240 -4.90 -7.49 22.13
N LEU A 241 -5.28 -7.43 20.85
CA LEU A 241 -6.22 -6.46 20.31
C LEU A 241 -7.39 -7.16 19.64
N ASP A 242 -8.59 -6.71 19.96
CA ASP A 242 -9.83 -7.06 19.29
C ASP A 242 -10.40 -5.76 18.72
N VAL A 243 -10.03 -5.47 17.45
CA VAL A 243 -10.30 -4.19 16.81
C VAL A 243 -11.66 -4.19 16.15
N TYR A 244 -12.50 -3.21 16.50
CA TYR A 244 -13.80 -2.99 15.84
C TYR A 244 -13.63 -2.71 14.36
N HIS A 245 -14.48 -3.35 13.54
CA HIS A 245 -14.38 -3.26 12.09
C HIS A 245 -14.86 -1.91 11.55
N ASP A 246 -13.93 -1.12 10.99
CA ASP A 246 -14.22 0.15 10.35
C ASP A 246 -13.29 0.35 9.14
N LYS A 247 -13.84 0.17 7.92
CA LYS A 247 -13.09 0.32 6.67
C LYS A 247 -12.71 1.77 6.37
N SER A 248 -13.45 2.73 6.90
CA SER A 248 -13.22 4.16 6.65
C SER A 248 -12.07 4.73 7.49
N ARG A 249 -11.77 4.09 8.62
CA ARG A 249 -10.72 4.51 9.57
C ARG A 249 -9.86 3.33 9.96
N PRO A 250 -8.76 3.07 9.24
CA PRO A 250 -7.83 2.01 9.60
C PRO A 250 -7.32 2.19 11.05
N PHE A 251 -7.08 1.05 11.72
CA PHE A 251 -6.45 1.03 13.04
C PHE A 251 -4.98 0.69 12.87
N ILE A 252 -4.11 1.53 13.42
CA ILE A 252 -2.67 1.43 13.26
C ILE A 252 -2.04 1.25 14.64
N VAL A 253 -1.36 0.12 14.83
CA VAL A 253 -0.52 -0.10 16.02
C VAL A 253 0.92 0.17 15.63
N LYS A 254 1.49 1.22 16.19
CA LYS A 254 2.91 1.53 16.04
C LYS A 254 3.73 0.87 17.15
N THR A 255 4.88 0.37 16.77
CA THR A 255 5.91 -0.10 17.70
C THR A 255 7.23 0.62 17.40
N ASN A 256 8.29 0.32 18.11
CA ASN A 256 9.62 0.88 17.80
C ASN A 256 10.22 0.32 16.49
N LYS A 257 9.71 -0.81 15.94
CA LYS A 257 10.26 -1.48 14.74
C LYS A 257 9.25 -1.73 13.63
N MET A 258 7.95 -1.69 13.90
CA MET A 258 6.90 -2.05 12.95
C MET A 258 5.69 -1.13 13.09
N ASP A 259 5.02 -0.89 11.98
CA ASP A 259 3.65 -0.36 11.90
C ASP A 259 2.72 -1.49 11.47
N ILE A 260 1.65 -1.72 12.23
CA ILE A 260 0.69 -2.82 12.02
C ILE A 260 -0.66 -2.20 11.72
N GLN A 261 -1.14 -2.36 10.48
CA GLN A 261 -2.39 -1.77 10.02
C GLN A 261 -3.47 -2.83 9.85
N VAL A 262 -4.66 -2.53 10.39
CA VAL A 262 -5.85 -3.40 10.32
C VAL A 262 -7.12 -2.59 10.09
N LEU A 263 -8.18 -3.23 9.60
CA LEU A 263 -9.50 -2.62 9.43
C LEU A 263 -10.54 -3.13 10.44
N GLY A 264 -10.28 -4.29 11.06
CA GLY A 264 -11.16 -4.97 12.00
C GLY A 264 -10.67 -6.41 12.15
N THR A 265 -9.87 -6.68 13.17
CA THR A 265 -8.98 -7.84 13.23
C THR A 265 -8.68 -8.15 14.68
N THR A 266 -8.58 -9.44 15.00
CA THR A 266 -8.14 -9.91 16.31
C THR A 266 -6.72 -10.48 16.19
N PHE A 267 -5.77 -9.92 16.95
CA PHE A 267 -4.35 -10.29 16.86
C PHE A 267 -3.59 -9.98 18.16
N ASN A 268 -2.43 -10.60 18.32
CA ASN A 268 -1.48 -10.34 19.40
C ASN A 268 -0.21 -9.69 18.85
N VAL A 269 0.31 -8.71 19.56
CA VAL A 269 1.59 -8.03 19.27
C VAL A 269 2.50 -8.21 20.47
N CYS A 270 3.73 -8.66 20.23
CA CYS A 270 4.79 -8.69 21.24
C CYS A 270 5.97 -7.85 20.73
N ALA A 271 6.17 -6.67 21.34
CA ALA A 271 7.09 -5.63 20.90
C ALA A 271 7.83 -5.01 22.09
N TYR A 272 8.46 -5.85 22.94
CA TYR A 272 9.31 -5.37 24.03
C TYR A 272 10.58 -4.70 23.48
N GLU A 273 10.89 -3.52 23.97
CA GLU A 273 11.99 -2.70 23.48
C GLU A 273 13.36 -3.40 23.58
N LYS A 274 13.57 -4.15 24.67
CA LYS A 274 14.82 -4.86 24.92
C LYS A 274 14.97 -6.16 24.13
N GLU A 275 13.95 -6.56 23.37
CA GLU A 275 13.98 -7.78 22.56
C GLU A 275 14.37 -7.49 21.12
N ASN A 276 15.25 -8.32 20.58
CA ASN A 276 15.67 -8.21 19.19
C ASN A 276 14.56 -8.58 18.22
N ILE A 277 13.65 -9.48 18.62
CA ILE A 277 12.57 -10.00 17.80
C ILE A 277 11.24 -9.43 18.28
N GLN A 278 10.47 -8.86 17.37
CA GLN A 278 9.07 -8.51 17.60
C GLN A 278 8.18 -9.46 16.81
N THR A 279 7.01 -9.78 17.37
CA THR A 279 6.10 -10.75 16.74
C THR A 279 4.68 -10.21 16.66
N VAL A 280 3.98 -10.64 15.59
CA VAL A 280 2.54 -10.43 15.39
C VAL A 280 1.90 -11.79 15.13
N VAL A 281 0.88 -12.15 15.90
CA VAL A 281 0.12 -13.39 15.72
C VAL A 281 -1.31 -13.04 15.34
N LEU A 282 -1.75 -13.50 14.19
CA LEU A 282 -3.10 -13.21 13.70
C LEU A 282 -4.08 -14.31 14.07
N VAL A 283 -5.17 -13.92 14.74
CA VAL A 283 -6.27 -14.82 15.11
C VAL A 283 -7.37 -14.80 14.05
N THR A 284 -7.93 -13.63 13.75
CA THR A 284 -8.99 -13.47 12.74
C THR A 284 -8.78 -12.18 11.95
N GLY A 285 -9.25 -12.17 10.70
CA GLY A 285 -9.17 -10.99 9.82
C GLY A 285 -7.91 -10.95 8.97
N LYS A 286 -7.37 -9.76 8.77
CA LYS A 286 -6.18 -9.50 7.94
C LYS A 286 -5.32 -8.42 8.61
N VAL A 287 -4.02 -8.65 8.63
CA VAL A 287 -3.03 -7.69 9.15
C VAL A 287 -2.04 -7.35 8.04
N GLU A 288 -1.73 -6.07 7.89
CA GLU A 288 -0.60 -5.59 7.11
C GLU A 288 0.46 -5.05 8.07
N VAL A 289 1.68 -5.58 7.95
CA VAL A 289 2.83 -5.15 8.76
C VAL A 289 3.82 -4.46 7.85
N LYS A 290 4.22 -3.24 8.21
CA LYS A 290 5.29 -2.48 7.58
C LYS A 290 6.43 -2.30 8.59
N THR A 291 7.64 -2.70 8.23
CA THR A 291 8.82 -2.59 9.09
C THR A 291 9.57 -1.27 8.85
N ASN A 292 10.47 -0.92 9.77
CA ASN A 292 11.35 0.24 9.63
C ASN A 292 12.26 0.17 8.38
N ASN A 293 12.53 -1.06 7.88
CA ASN A 293 13.28 -1.27 6.63
C ASN A 293 12.41 -1.18 5.37
N ASN A 294 11.17 -0.68 5.51
CA ASN A 294 10.16 -0.57 4.44
C ASN A 294 9.71 -1.91 3.82
N GLU A 295 9.98 -3.03 4.47
CA GLU A 295 9.35 -4.30 4.09
C GLU A 295 7.88 -4.29 4.50
N THR A 296 7.00 -4.69 3.58
CA THR A 296 5.57 -4.83 3.85
C THR A 296 5.15 -6.29 3.68
N LYS A 297 4.44 -6.82 4.66
CA LYS A 297 3.93 -8.19 4.63
C LYS A 297 2.50 -8.26 5.11
N THR A 298 1.67 -8.99 4.36
CA THR A 298 0.32 -9.35 4.81
C THR A 298 0.36 -10.68 5.54
N LEU A 299 -0.33 -10.76 6.67
CA LEU A 299 -0.47 -11.96 7.48
C LEU A 299 -1.88 -12.55 7.36
N SER A 300 -1.96 -13.89 7.29
CA SER A 300 -3.21 -14.66 7.31
C SER A 300 -3.45 -15.26 8.69
N PRO A 301 -4.71 -15.60 9.05
CA PRO A 301 -5.03 -16.23 10.34
C PRO A 301 -4.18 -17.47 10.64
N ASN A 302 -3.94 -17.71 11.93
CA ASN A 302 -3.12 -18.80 12.47
C ASN A 302 -1.64 -18.76 12.04
N ASN A 303 -1.15 -17.57 11.67
CA ASN A 303 0.27 -17.37 11.41
C ASN A 303 0.87 -16.38 12.40
N LEU A 304 2.15 -16.60 12.66
CA LEU A 304 3.03 -15.69 13.37
C LEU A 304 3.98 -15.03 12.35
N LEU A 305 4.08 -13.72 12.41
CA LEU A 305 5.14 -12.94 11.78
C LEU A 305 6.16 -12.60 12.85
N ALA A 306 7.43 -12.93 12.64
CA ALA A 306 8.53 -12.46 13.45
C ALA A 306 9.42 -11.53 12.63
N TYR A 307 9.79 -10.40 13.22
CA TYR A 307 10.68 -9.42 12.62
C TYR A 307 11.91 -9.18 13.48
N ASN A 308 13.05 -9.20 12.84
CA ASN A 308 14.35 -8.87 13.41
C ASN A 308 15.09 -7.98 12.42
N ASP A 309 15.73 -6.89 12.89
CA ASP A 309 16.46 -5.93 12.03
C ASP A 309 17.58 -6.56 11.20
N GLN A 310 18.14 -7.68 11.66
CA GLN A 310 19.23 -8.40 10.97
C GLN A 310 18.77 -9.48 10.01
N GLN A 311 17.63 -10.14 10.31
CA GLN A 311 17.13 -11.32 9.58
C GLN A 311 15.91 -11.00 8.71
N GLY A 312 15.31 -9.79 8.85
CA GLY A 312 14.10 -9.41 8.17
C GLY A 312 12.84 -10.10 8.72
N ILE A 313 11.82 -10.26 7.87
CA ILE A 313 10.54 -10.87 8.21
C ILE A 313 10.57 -12.39 7.99
N SER A 314 10.15 -13.16 8.98
CA SER A 314 9.78 -14.57 8.84
C SER A 314 8.31 -14.79 9.19
N VAL A 315 7.65 -15.73 8.51
CA VAL A 315 6.24 -16.08 8.75
C VAL A 315 6.09 -17.58 8.82
N HIS A 316 5.43 -18.09 9.86
CA HIS A 316 5.16 -19.51 10.02
C HIS A 316 3.82 -19.76 10.74
N PRO A 317 3.17 -20.90 10.50
CA PRO A 317 1.92 -21.27 11.17
C PRO A 317 2.17 -21.58 12.65
N VAL A 318 1.21 -21.19 13.50
CA VAL A 318 1.27 -21.43 14.95
C VAL A 318 -0.09 -21.82 15.51
N ASP A 319 -0.07 -22.47 16.69
CA ASP A 319 -1.25 -22.56 17.53
C ASP A 319 -1.42 -21.22 18.28
N VAL A 320 -2.42 -20.44 17.88
CA VAL A 320 -2.65 -19.10 18.41
C VAL A 320 -2.89 -19.09 19.92
N GLN A 321 -3.40 -20.18 20.47
CA GLN A 321 -3.70 -20.27 21.92
C GLN A 321 -2.45 -20.12 22.79
N GLU A 322 -1.29 -20.57 22.32
CA GLU A 322 -0.01 -20.43 23.02
C GLU A 322 0.45 -18.97 23.15
N TYR A 323 -0.09 -18.10 22.31
CA TYR A 323 0.28 -16.68 22.27
C TYR A 323 -0.76 -15.74 22.87
N ILE A 324 -2.01 -16.19 23.02
CA ILE A 324 -3.11 -15.31 23.46
C ILE A 324 -3.71 -15.71 24.81
N ALA A 325 -3.40 -16.90 25.34
CA ALA A 325 -3.98 -17.40 26.58
C ALA A 325 -3.68 -16.51 27.82
N TRP A 326 -2.59 -15.76 27.77
CA TRP A 326 -2.19 -14.83 28.84
C TRP A 326 -3.26 -13.77 29.14
N LYS A 327 -4.04 -13.33 28.12
CA LYS A 327 -5.13 -12.37 28.32
C LYS A 327 -6.23 -12.88 29.27
N ASP A 328 -6.40 -14.20 29.30
CA ASP A 328 -7.37 -14.90 30.16
C ASP A 328 -6.78 -15.29 31.53
N GLY A 329 -5.50 -14.98 31.74
CA GLY A 329 -4.85 -15.16 33.02
C GLY A 329 -4.01 -16.41 33.20
N PHE A 330 -3.64 -17.07 32.12
CA PHE A 330 -2.76 -18.23 32.17
C PHE A 330 -1.85 -18.30 30.95
N TYR A 331 -0.70 -18.92 31.09
CA TYR A 331 0.09 -19.37 29.95
C TYR A 331 -0.28 -20.80 29.58
N GLN A 332 -0.35 -21.08 28.31
CA GLN A 332 -0.52 -22.41 27.76
C GLN A 332 0.71 -22.79 26.94
N PHE A 333 1.21 -24.00 27.19
CA PHE A 333 2.40 -24.54 26.53
C PHE A 333 2.10 -25.92 25.95
N LYS A 334 2.66 -26.19 24.78
CA LYS A 334 2.56 -27.51 24.12
C LYS A 334 3.96 -27.91 23.64
N LYS A 335 4.58 -28.83 24.35
CA LYS A 335 5.98 -29.24 24.11
C LYS A 335 6.94 -28.06 24.01
N GLU A 336 6.74 -27.05 24.84
CA GLU A 336 7.59 -25.86 24.90
C GLU A 336 8.82 -26.13 25.76
N ARG A 337 9.99 -25.61 25.34
CA ARG A 337 11.25 -25.74 26.10
C ARG A 337 11.18 -24.97 27.41
N LEU A 338 11.73 -25.59 28.47
CA LEU A 338 11.74 -25.00 29.81
C LEU A 338 12.38 -23.61 29.82
N GLU A 339 13.46 -23.40 29.05
CA GLU A 339 14.10 -22.10 28.89
C GLU A 339 13.13 -21.01 28.38
N ILE A 340 12.26 -21.35 27.41
CA ILE A 340 11.30 -20.39 26.85
C ILE A 340 10.19 -20.11 27.87
N ILE A 341 9.71 -21.13 28.59
CA ILE A 341 8.72 -20.98 29.63
C ILE A 341 9.24 -20.05 30.73
N THR A 342 10.45 -20.31 31.23
CA THR A 342 11.06 -19.51 32.30
C THR A 342 11.38 -18.08 31.85
N LYS A 343 11.73 -17.85 30.59
CA LYS A 343 11.86 -16.51 30.01
C LYS A 343 10.53 -15.75 29.98
N LYS A 344 9.42 -16.42 29.61
CA LYS A 344 8.07 -15.83 29.63
C LYS A 344 7.67 -15.47 31.09
N LEU A 345 7.89 -16.35 32.05
CA LEU A 345 7.64 -16.09 33.46
C LEU A 345 8.53 -14.95 34.03
N SER A 346 9.82 -14.98 33.70
CA SER A 346 10.77 -13.91 34.06
C SER A 346 10.27 -12.53 33.62
N LYS A 347 9.77 -12.44 32.38
CA LYS A 347 9.22 -11.22 31.81
C LYS A 347 7.92 -10.81 32.50
N TYR A 348 7.00 -11.76 32.68
CA TYR A 348 5.72 -11.47 33.32
C TYR A 348 5.88 -10.97 34.76
N TYR A 349 6.66 -11.67 35.58
CA TYR A 349 6.84 -11.34 36.99
C TYR A 349 7.94 -10.30 37.26
N GLY A 350 8.74 -9.94 36.25
CA GLY A 350 9.83 -8.96 36.39
C GLY A 350 11.01 -9.47 37.23
N LYS A 351 11.13 -10.79 37.38
CA LYS A 351 12.21 -11.44 38.12
C LYS A 351 13.16 -12.15 37.18
N THR A 352 14.46 -12.11 37.46
CA THR A 352 15.45 -12.85 36.66
C THR A 352 15.40 -14.33 37.03
N ILE A 353 14.97 -15.18 36.10
CA ILE A 353 14.95 -16.63 36.25
C ILE A 353 16.01 -17.23 35.33
N ILE A 354 16.92 -17.98 35.88
CA ILE A 354 18.04 -18.62 35.20
C ILE A 354 17.84 -20.12 35.22
N THR A 355 17.74 -20.74 34.06
CA THR A 355 17.56 -22.19 33.89
C THR A 355 18.92 -22.84 33.58
N ASP A 356 19.25 -23.91 34.30
CA ASP A 356 20.42 -24.71 34.02
C ASP A 356 20.43 -25.23 32.56
N LYS A 357 21.56 -25.19 31.89
CA LYS A 357 21.74 -25.64 30.52
C LYS A 357 21.27 -27.07 30.27
N GLN A 358 21.40 -27.96 31.25
CA GLN A 358 20.93 -29.35 31.17
C GLN A 358 19.42 -29.47 31.16
N LEU A 359 18.72 -28.53 31.78
CA LEU A 359 17.26 -28.48 31.85
C LEU A 359 16.64 -27.64 30.71
N ALA A 360 17.39 -26.75 30.10
CA ALA A 360 16.93 -25.74 29.16
C ALA A 360 16.09 -26.32 28.00
N ASN A 361 16.46 -27.49 27.50
CA ASN A 361 15.81 -28.17 26.39
C ASN A 361 14.72 -29.18 26.78
N ILE A 362 14.46 -29.36 28.07
CA ILE A 362 13.34 -30.20 28.53
C ILE A 362 12.04 -29.52 28.08
N THR A 363 11.14 -30.29 27.48
CA THR A 363 9.87 -29.77 26.99
C THR A 363 8.75 -30.02 27.98
N CYS A 364 7.95 -29.00 28.26
CA CYS A 364 6.81 -29.07 29.13
C CYS A 364 5.53 -28.78 28.36
N SER A 365 4.42 -29.35 28.80
CA SER A 365 3.07 -29.06 28.29
C SER A 365 2.13 -28.87 29.47
N GLY A 366 1.23 -27.88 29.36
CA GLY A 366 0.26 -27.61 30.44
C GLY A 366 -0.17 -26.15 30.47
N LYS A 367 -0.78 -25.77 31.56
CA LYS A 367 -1.21 -24.39 31.84
C LYS A 367 -0.61 -23.92 33.17
N LEU A 368 -0.16 -22.68 33.18
CA LEU A 368 0.34 -22.00 34.39
C LEU A 368 -0.55 -20.80 34.68
N ASP A 369 -1.12 -20.74 35.87
CA ASP A 369 -2.00 -19.63 36.30
C ASP A 369 -1.16 -18.41 36.66
N LEU A 370 -1.39 -17.31 35.96
CA LEU A 370 -0.71 -16.02 36.20
C LEU A 370 -1.32 -15.19 37.32
N LYS A 371 -2.40 -15.65 37.93
CA LYS A 371 -3.02 -15.01 39.09
C LYS A 371 -2.31 -15.38 40.39
N GLU A 372 -1.60 -16.51 40.38
CA GLU A 372 -0.79 -16.97 41.51
C GLU A 372 0.50 -16.15 41.65
N GLU A 373 1.16 -16.29 42.80
CA GLU A 373 2.48 -15.72 43.00
C GLU A 373 3.54 -16.55 42.25
N LEU A 374 4.67 -15.93 41.93
CA LEU A 374 5.71 -16.59 41.13
C LEU A 374 6.18 -17.91 41.73
N ASP A 375 6.34 -17.95 43.06
CA ASP A 375 6.83 -19.15 43.75
C ASP A 375 5.89 -20.34 43.56
N ASP A 376 4.57 -20.13 43.65
CA ASP A 376 3.56 -21.18 43.46
C ASP A 376 3.58 -21.68 42.00
N VAL A 377 3.71 -20.77 41.06
CA VAL A 377 3.81 -21.09 39.63
C VAL A 377 5.08 -21.90 39.33
N LEU A 378 6.21 -21.49 39.91
CA LEU A 378 7.48 -22.22 39.74
C LEU A 378 7.45 -23.59 40.42
N HIS A 379 6.87 -23.70 41.62
CA HIS A 379 6.67 -24.99 42.25
C HIS A 379 5.81 -25.93 41.42
N THR A 380 4.75 -25.43 40.81
CA THR A 380 3.91 -26.22 39.89
C THR A 380 4.72 -26.68 38.67
N LEU A 381 5.54 -25.79 38.08
CA LEU A 381 6.36 -26.09 36.92
C LEU A 381 7.40 -27.18 37.19
N ILE A 382 8.11 -27.11 38.31
CA ILE A 382 9.19 -28.07 38.65
C ILE A 382 8.67 -29.44 39.06
N GLN A 383 7.36 -29.60 39.42
CA GLN A 383 6.79 -30.93 39.65
C GLN A 383 6.89 -31.86 38.43
N THR A 384 6.99 -31.30 37.26
CA THR A 384 7.04 -32.05 35.99
C THR A 384 8.46 -32.28 35.44
N VAL A 385 9.47 -31.70 36.09
CA VAL A 385 10.89 -31.77 35.67
C VAL A 385 11.79 -32.12 36.87
N PRO A 386 12.94 -32.79 36.64
CA PRO A 386 13.88 -33.11 37.69
C PRO A 386 14.71 -31.91 38.14
N ALA A 387 14.04 -30.90 38.68
CA ALA A 387 14.62 -29.60 38.99
C ALA A 387 14.40 -29.23 40.46
N GLN A 388 15.22 -28.33 40.96
CA GLN A 388 15.08 -27.63 42.24
C GLN A 388 15.26 -26.13 42.02
N ILE A 389 14.57 -25.34 42.87
CA ILE A 389 14.64 -23.88 42.86
C ILE A 389 15.59 -23.44 43.95
N THR A 390 16.48 -22.50 43.63
CA THR A 390 17.32 -21.79 44.59
C THR A 390 17.23 -20.29 44.28
N GLU A 391 17.19 -19.46 45.33
CA GLU A 391 17.17 -18.00 45.19
C GLU A 391 18.49 -17.43 45.75
N SER A 392 19.14 -16.59 44.97
CA SER A 392 20.36 -15.89 45.37
C SER A 392 20.47 -14.56 44.63
N ASN A 393 20.79 -13.49 45.35
CA ASN A 393 21.01 -12.15 44.79
C ASN A 393 19.84 -11.65 43.88
N GLU A 394 18.61 -11.78 44.38
CA GLU A 394 17.39 -11.41 43.66
C GLU A 394 17.15 -12.18 42.34
N LYS A 395 17.90 -13.24 42.12
CA LYS A 395 17.78 -14.12 40.95
C LYS A 395 17.30 -15.50 41.39
N ILE A 396 16.45 -16.08 40.62
CA ILE A 396 15.92 -17.42 40.79
C ILE A 396 16.64 -18.38 39.86
N TYR A 397 17.17 -19.45 40.38
CA TYR A 397 17.88 -20.47 39.65
C TYR A 397 17.07 -21.76 39.64
N ILE A 398 16.86 -22.31 38.45
CA ILE A 398 16.28 -23.64 38.26
C ILE A 398 17.41 -24.59 37.91
N ASN A 399 17.85 -25.36 38.89
CA ASN A 399 19.00 -26.25 38.83
C ASN A 399 18.55 -27.71 38.73
N VAL A 400 19.43 -28.59 38.24
CA VAL A 400 19.19 -30.03 38.32
C VAL A 400 19.06 -30.46 39.78
N LYS A 401 18.05 -31.27 40.10
CA LYS A 401 17.88 -31.82 41.42
C LYS A 401 19.05 -32.73 41.78
N SER A 402 19.83 -32.38 42.78
CA SER A 402 20.89 -33.26 43.30
C SER A 402 20.27 -34.56 43.81
N LYS A 403 20.86 -35.69 43.46
CA LYS A 403 20.44 -37.01 43.97
C LYS A 403 20.70 -37.12 45.43
#